data_002e78f10c335ba1411bfe94342e8764
#
_entry.id   002e78f10c335ba1411bfe94342e8764
#
_cell.length_a   1.000
_cell.length_b   1.000
_cell.length_c   1.000
_cell.angle_alpha   90.00
_cell.angle_beta   90.00
_cell.angle_gamma   90.00
#
_symmetry.space_group_name_H-M   'P 1'
#
loop_
_entity.id
_entity.type
_entity.pdbx_description
1 polymer ?
#
loop_
_entity_poly.entity_id
_entity_poly.type
_entity_poly.pdbx_seq_one_letter_code
_entity_poly.pdbx_strand_id
1 'polypeptide(L)'
;MINGKTQLLPLFGYPTDAFKAPLIYNPWFEKQGIDAVVIPMGTKPGDFATVFRSTFRATNIPGALVTMPHKIAVVELLDGMSTAVRIAGSCNAVVKRPDGSLWGDMFDGVGFCRGLKRKGFRCEGARCLLVGAGGVGAAIAATLAAEGAASIVISDISQPSAQRLAERLMMFYPQLDARCGTNDAAGYDLAINATPLGLPGDPLPIDVTRLSPATFVGEVVMKAEMTPLVLAAK
;
A
#
# COMPACT_ATOMS: atom_id res chain seq x y z
N MET A 1 -25.86 14.90 -3.94
CA MET A 1 -26.38 15.46 -2.65
C MET A 1 -26.68 14.31 -1.71
N ILE A 2 -26.24 14.38 -0.44
CA ILE A 2 -26.46 13.31 0.55
C ILE A 2 -27.95 13.24 0.90
N ASN A 3 -28.51 12.02 0.90
CA ASN A 3 -29.91 11.73 1.20
C ASN A 3 -30.05 10.40 1.96
N GLY A 4 -31.27 9.94 2.24
CA GLY A 4 -31.50 8.71 3.02
C GLY A 4 -31.09 7.40 2.36
N LYS A 5 -30.69 7.41 1.09
CA LYS A 5 -30.17 6.23 0.35
C LYS A 5 -28.66 6.22 0.21
N THR A 6 -27.99 7.34 0.54
CA THR A 6 -26.55 7.50 0.35
C THR A 6 -25.77 6.45 1.16
N GLN A 7 -24.89 5.74 0.48
CA GLN A 7 -23.95 4.80 1.10
C GLN A 7 -22.80 5.56 1.76
N LEU A 8 -22.46 5.18 2.98
CA LEU A 8 -21.35 5.78 3.73
C LEU A 8 -20.12 4.86 3.67
N LEU A 9 -18.99 5.42 3.29
CA LEU A 9 -17.69 4.74 3.29
C LEU A 9 -16.77 5.42 4.32
N PRO A 10 -16.75 4.96 5.57
CA PRO A 10 -15.85 5.47 6.59
C PRO A 10 -14.40 5.33 6.17
N LEU A 11 -13.59 6.37 6.40
CA LEU A 11 -12.14 6.33 6.30
C LEU A 11 -11.57 6.39 7.72
N PHE A 12 -11.22 5.24 8.27
CA PHE A 12 -10.64 5.13 9.61
C PHE A 12 -9.16 5.47 9.62
N GLY A 13 -8.76 6.29 10.59
CA GLY A 13 -7.35 6.65 10.83
C GLY A 13 -7.24 7.73 11.89
N TYR A 14 -6.02 8.17 12.23
CA TYR A 14 -5.77 9.23 13.21
C TYR A 14 -4.35 9.80 13.07
N PRO A 15 -4.19 11.16 13.09
CA PRO A 15 -5.23 12.17 12.98
C PRO A 15 -5.81 12.27 11.57
N THR A 16 -6.94 12.97 11.40
CA THR A 16 -7.66 13.04 10.11
C THR A 16 -7.23 14.15 9.18
N ASP A 17 -6.46 15.13 9.66
CA ASP A 17 -6.14 16.37 8.94
C ASP A 17 -5.41 16.14 7.60
N ALA A 18 -4.64 15.05 7.53
CA ALA A 18 -3.90 14.67 6.32
C ALA A 18 -4.67 13.77 5.34
N PHE A 19 -5.95 13.46 5.61
CA PHE A 19 -6.73 12.55 4.77
C PHE A 19 -7.09 13.18 3.43
N LYS A 20 -6.56 12.61 2.36
CA LYS A 20 -6.81 13.07 0.98
C LYS A 20 -7.86 12.23 0.24
N ALA A 21 -8.14 11.01 0.72
CA ALA A 21 -9.08 10.12 0.02
C ALA A 21 -10.47 10.72 -0.21
N PRO A 22 -11.09 11.48 0.72
CA PRO A 22 -12.36 12.13 0.45
C PRO A 22 -12.31 13.11 -0.73
N LEU A 23 -11.19 13.82 -0.91
CA LEU A 23 -10.99 14.76 -2.02
C LEU A 23 -10.82 14.06 -3.38
N ILE A 24 -10.51 12.77 -3.37
CA ILE A 24 -10.34 11.95 -4.57
C ILE A 24 -11.63 11.19 -4.89
N TYR A 25 -12.19 10.48 -3.90
CA TYR A 25 -13.32 9.60 -4.13
C TYR A 25 -14.65 10.34 -4.26
N ASN A 26 -14.92 11.38 -3.45
CA ASN A 26 -16.22 12.04 -3.49
C ASN A 26 -16.50 12.73 -4.82
N PRO A 27 -15.58 13.52 -5.41
CA PRO A 27 -15.78 14.07 -6.75
C PRO A 27 -15.88 12.99 -7.84
N TRP A 28 -15.19 11.86 -7.66
CA TRP A 28 -15.30 10.75 -8.60
C TRP A 28 -16.66 10.07 -8.52
N PHE A 29 -17.19 9.82 -7.31
CA PHE A 29 -18.54 9.28 -7.12
C PHE A 29 -19.61 10.18 -7.75
N GLU A 30 -19.51 11.47 -7.50
CA GLU A 30 -20.42 12.46 -8.11
C GLU A 30 -20.38 12.39 -9.64
N LYS A 31 -19.18 12.39 -10.23
CA LYS A 31 -18.99 12.29 -11.69
C LYS A 31 -19.54 10.98 -12.26
N GLN A 32 -19.49 9.87 -11.50
CA GLN A 32 -19.98 8.57 -11.93
C GLN A 32 -21.48 8.33 -11.58
N GLY A 33 -22.14 9.29 -10.93
CA GLY A 33 -23.53 9.12 -10.46
C GLY A 33 -23.68 8.08 -9.35
N ILE A 34 -22.61 7.79 -8.59
CA ILE A 34 -22.62 6.83 -7.48
C ILE A 34 -23.10 7.54 -6.22
N ASP A 35 -24.23 7.10 -5.64
CA ASP A 35 -24.78 7.66 -4.41
C ASP A 35 -24.02 7.13 -3.18
N ALA A 36 -22.78 7.56 -3.03
CA ALA A 36 -21.88 7.20 -1.95
C ALA A 36 -21.00 8.37 -1.53
N VAL A 37 -20.52 8.35 -0.29
CA VAL A 37 -19.61 9.36 0.24
C VAL A 37 -18.54 8.73 1.13
N VAL A 38 -17.28 9.10 0.94
CA VAL A 38 -16.19 8.81 1.86
C VAL A 38 -16.17 9.87 2.95
N ILE A 39 -16.26 9.43 4.21
CA ILE A 39 -16.27 10.31 5.38
C ILE A 39 -15.07 10.01 6.30
N PRO A 40 -14.27 11.02 6.70
CA PRO A 40 -13.22 10.83 7.68
C PRO A 40 -13.79 10.40 9.04
N MET A 41 -13.22 9.34 9.61
CA MET A 41 -13.53 8.88 10.97
C MET A 41 -12.25 8.80 11.80
N GLY A 42 -11.97 9.89 12.54
CA GLY A 42 -10.83 9.98 13.44
C GLY A 42 -11.04 9.08 14.65
N THR A 43 -10.29 7.99 14.72
CA THR A 43 -10.40 7.02 15.80
C THR A 43 -9.03 6.76 16.40
N LYS A 44 -8.89 6.93 17.73
CA LYS A 44 -7.64 6.62 18.42
C LYS A 44 -7.39 5.10 18.45
N PRO A 45 -6.12 4.64 18.54
CA PRO A 45 -5.82 3.22 18.53
C PRO A 45 -6.57 2.38 19.57
N GLY A 46 -6.74 2.89 20.78
CA GLY A 46 -7.44 2.16 21.84
C GLY A 46 -8.93 1.95 21.61
N ASP A 47 -9.56 2.80 20.80
CA ASP A 47 -11.00 2.77 20.54
C ASP A 47 -11.33 2.07 19.21
N PHE A 48 -10.30 1.85 18.36
CA PHE A 48 -10.49 1.47 16.96
C PHE A 48 -11.33 0.20 16.80
N ALA A 49 -11.00 -0.88 17.50
CA ALA A 49 -11.71 -2.16 17.33
C ALA A 49 -13.20 -2.03 17.67
N THR A 50 -13.55 -1.31 18.74
CA THR A 50 -14.92 -1.08 19.17
C THR A 50 -15.68 -0.22 18.17
N VAL A 51 -15.11 0.91 17.76
CA VAL A 51 -15.73 1.82 16.80
C VAL A 51 -15.91 1.14 15.44
N PHE A 52 -14.87 0.44 14.95
CA PHE A 52 -14.92 -0.30 13.68
C PHE A 52 -16.07 -1.32 13.66
N ARG A 53 -16.15 -2.22 14.65
CA ARG A 53 -17.21 -3.23 14.73
C ARG A 53 -18.61 -2.60 14.86
N SER A 54 -18.74 -1.54 15.66
CA SER A 54 -20.01 -0.84 15.84
C SER A 54 -20.50 -0.16 14.57
N THR A 55 -19.57 0.43 13.81
CA THR A 55 -19.86 1.11 12.55
C THR A 55 -20.48 0.15 11.52
N PHE A 56 -19.97 -1.08 11.40
CA PHE A 56 -20.54 -2.06 10.46
C PHE A 56 -21.90 -2.65 10.85
N ARG A 57 -22.45 -2.26 12.03
CA ARG A 57 -23.84 -2.57 12.37
C ARG A 57 -24.84 -1.68 11.64
N ALA A 58 -24.42 -0.54 11.09
CA ALA A 58 -25.26 0.30 10.25
C ALA A 58 -25.57 -0.39 8.90
N THR A 59 -26.75 -0.11 8.36
CA THR A 59 -27.27 -0.80 7.16
C THR A 59 -26.76 -0.19 5.85
N ASN A 60 -26.38 1.09 5.88
CA ASN A 60 -25.89 1.83 4.72
C ASN A 60 -24.37 1.97 4.67
N ILE A 61 -23.64 1.09 5.35
CA ILE A 61 -22.16 1.01 5.30
C ILE A 61 -21.76 -0.30 4.61
N PRO A 62 -21.47 -0.26 3.29
CA PRO A 62 -21.10 -1.43 2.52
C PRO A 62 -19.61 -1.79 2.65
N GLY A 63 -18.80 -0.89 3.19
CA GLY A 63 -17.36 -1.06 3.33
C GLY A 63 -16.71 0.13 4.01
N ALA A 64 -15.39 0.06 4.15
CA ALA A 64 -14.60 1.13 4.75
C ALA A 64 -13.21 1.22 4.12
N LEU A 65 -12.61 2.40 4.16
CA LEU A 65 -11.20 2.59 3.94
C LEU A 65 -10.48 2.66 5.30
N VAL A 66 -9.24 2.18 5.33
CA VAL A 66 -8.41 2.16 6.53
C VAL A 66 -7.04 2.75 6.23
N THR A 67 -6.60 3.69 7.05
CA THR A 67 -5.28 4.29 6.95
C THR A 67 -4.54 4.24 8.29
N MET A 68 -3.35 4.85 8.36
CA MET A 68 -2.56 4.89 9.59
C MET A 68 -3.35 5.46 10.78
N PRO A 69 -3.18 4.90 11.98
CA PRO A 69 -2.29 3.79 12.34
C PRO A 69 -2.95 2.41 12.27
N HIS A 70 -4.15 2.26 11.68
CA HIS A 70 -5.03 1.10 11.84
C HIS A 70 -4.86 -0.01 10.79
N LYS A 71 -4.07 0.20 9.73
CA LYS A 71 -3.92 -0.77 8.62
C LYS A 71 -3.48 -2.18 9.08
N ILE A 72 -2.69 -2.27 10.16
CA ILE A 72 -2.27 -3.56 10.74
C ILE A 72 -3.34 -4.10 11.67
N ALA A 73 -3.83 -3.28 12.59
CA ALA A 73 -4.80 -3.71 13.59
C ALA A 73 -6.14 -4.19 13.00
N VAL A 74 -6.56 -3.65 11.86
CA VAL A 74 -7.80 -4.05 11.20
C VAL A 74 -7.78 -5.51 10.73
N VAL A 75 -6.61 -6.07 10.45
CA VAL A 75 -6.46 -7.45 9.94
C VAL A 75 -7.08 -8.47 10.90
N GLU A 76 -6.95 -8.25 12.20
CA GLU A 76 -7.51 -9.11 13.27
C GLU A 76 -9.05 -8.96 13.40
N LEU A 77 -9.64 -7.98 12.74
CA LEU A 77 -11.07 -7.71 12.80
C LEU A 77 -11.82 -8.24 11.56
N LEU A 78 -11.11 -8.86 10.62
CA LEU A 78 -11.64 -9.36 9.36
C LEU A 78 -12.04 -10.83 9.47
N ASP A 79 -13.11 -11.21 8.79
CA ASP A 79 -13.53 -12.61 8.64
C ASP A 79 -12.79 -13.31 7.49
N GLY A 80 -12.26 -12.53 6.53
CA GLY A 80 -11.45 -13.04 5.44
C GLY A 80 -10.63 -11.93 4.77
N MET A 81 -9.63 -12.34 3.98
CA MET A 81 -8.71 -11.39 3.38
C MET A 81 -8.06 -11.92 2.11
N SER A 82 -7.62 -10.99 1.25
CA SER A 82 -6.86 -11.31 0.03
C SER A 82 -5.43 -11.81 0.32
N THR A 83 -4.81 -12.42 -0.68
CA THR A 83 -3.39 -12.80 -0.63
C THR A 83 -2.49 -11.58 -0.38
N ALA A 84 -2.83 -10.42 -0.96
CA ALA A 84 -2.10 -9.18 -0.73
C ALA A 84 -2.08 -8.78 0.75
N VAL A 85 -3.20 -8.88 1.45
CA VAL A 85 -3.29 -8.63 2.91
C VAL A 85 -2.48 -9.66 3.69
N ARG A 86 -2.54 -10.94 3.32
CA ARG A 86 -1.77 -12.02 3.99
C ARG A 86 -0.26 -11.79 3.90
N ILE A 87 0.22 -11.35 2.74
CA ILE A 87 1.64 -11.02 2.53
C ILE A 87 2.01 -9.71 3.23
N ALA A 88 1.22 -8.66 3.05
CA ALA A 88 1.53 -7.34 3.61
C ALA A 88 1.38 -7.28 5.14
N GLY A 89 0.52 -8.12 5.72
CA GLY A 89 0.16 -8.02 7.14
C GLY A 89 -0.61 -6.72 7.45
N SER A 90 -1.21 -6.11 6.44
CA SER A 90 -1.97 -4.86 6.56
C SER A 90 -3.07 -4.79 5.51
N CYS A 91 -4.13 -4.01 5.80
CA CYS A 91 -5.31 -3.86 4.97
C CYS A 91 -5.68 -2.37 4.88
N ASN A 92 -6.08 -1.89 3.71
CA ASN A 92 -6.50 -0.50 3.52
C ASN A 92 -7.93 -0.34 2.98
N ALA A 93 -8.59 -1.44 2.63
CA ALA A 93 -9.99 -1.45 2.20
C ALA A 93 -10.72 -2.69 2.73
N VAL A 94 -11.94 -2.47 3.21
CA VAL A 94 -12.79 -3.53 3.74
C VAL A 94 -14.15 -3.47 3.04
N VAL A 95 -14.65 -4.60 2.61
CA VAL A 95 -16.02 -4.75 2.09
C VAL A 95 -16.85 -5.60 3.03
N LYS A 96 -18.09 -5.20 3.28
CA LYS A 96 -19.10 -5.99 3.97
C LYS A 96 -19.85 -6.83 2.95
N ARG A 97 -19.76 -8.14 3.06
CA ARG A 97 -20.47 -9.09 2.21
C ARG A 97 -21.95 -9.20 2.57
N PRO A 98 -22.78 -9.80 1.69
CA PRO A 98 -24.21 -9.96 1.97
C PRO A 98 -24.52 -10.78 3.24
N ASP A 99 -23.66 -11.70 3.63
CA ASP A 99 -23.74 -12.50 4.86
C ASP A 99 -23.31 -11.74 6.12
N GLY A 100 -22.87 -10.48 5.96
CA GLY A 100 -22.37 -9.62 7.02
C GLY A 100 -20.86 -9.77 7.30
N SER A 101 -20.19 -10.74 6.70
CA SER A 101 -18.75 -10.95 6.88
C SER A 101 -17.92 -9.78 6.29
N LEU A 102 -16.80 -9.46 6.94
CA LEU A 102 -15.90 -8.39 6.56
C LEU A 102 -14.67 -8.97 5.83
N TRP A 103 -14.51 -8.59 4.59
CA TRP A 103 -13.39 -9.02 3.75
C TRP A 103 -12.42 -7.88 3.48
N GLY A 104 -11.14 -8.09 3.77
CA GLY A 104 -10.09 -7.09 3.60
C GLY A 104 -9.26 -7.24 2.34
N ASP A 105 -8.84 -6.10 1.78
CA ASP A 105 -7.89 -6.05 0.69
C ASP A 105 -6.85 -4.94 0.86
N MET A 106 -5.78 -4.97 0.04
CA MET A 106 -4.68 -4.02 0.10
C MET A 106 -4.34 -3.49 -1.30
N PHE A 107 -4.71 -2.26 -1.56
CA PHE A 107 -4.60 -1.63 -2.88
C PHE A 107 -3.39 -0.71 -3.06
N ASP A 108 -2.57 -0.46 -2.04
CA ASP A 108 -1.41 0.43 -2.15
C ASP A 108 -0.44 -0.07 -3.24
N GLY A 109 -0.14 -1.38 -3.25
CA GLY A 109 0.71 -2.00 -4.27
C GLY A 109 0.10 -1.95 -5.66
N VAL A 110 -1.20 -2.20 -5.79
CA VAL A 110 -1.92 -2.11 -7.07
C VAL A 110 -1.86 -0.70 -7.64
N GLY A 111 -2.06 0.32 -6.79
CA GLY A 111 -1.93 1.73 -7.18
C GLY A 111 -0.54 2.07 -7.69
N PHE A 112 0.50 1.61 -6.98
CA PHE A 112 1.88 1.80 -7.35
C PHE A 112 2.21 1.13 -8.70
N CYS A 113 1.90 -0.14 -8.88
CA CYS A 113 2.17 -0.88 -10.12
C CYS A 113 1.40 -0.31 -11.32
N ARG A 114 0.17 0.17 -11.12
CA ARG A 114 -0.56 0.92 -12.16
C ARG A 114 0.16 2.21 -12.55
N GLY A 115 0.76 2.92 -11.59
CA GLY A 115 1.59 4.10 -11.83
C GLY A 115 2.81 3.76 -12.71
N LEU A 116 3.52 2.68 -12.38
CA LEU A 116 4.66 2.17 -13.17
C LEU A 116 4.24 1.83 -14.61
N LYS A 117 3.15 1.09 -14.78
CA LYS A 117 2.62 0.71 -16.12
C LYS A 117 2.28 1.93 -16.98
N ARG A 118 1.71 2.99 -16.38
CA ARG A 118 1.44 4.26 -17.09
C ARG A 118 2.71 4.95 -17.57
N LYS A 119 3.85 4.68 -16.94
CA LYS A 119 5.19 5.18 -17.33
C LYS A 119 5.92 4.23 -18.26
N GLY A 120 5.28 3.13 -18.70
CA GLY A 120 5.83 2.15 -19.63
C GLY A 120 6.60 1.00 -18.98
N PHE A 121 6.64 0.90 -17.67
CA PHE A 121 7.30 -0.22 -16.99
C PHE A 121 6.45 -1.50 -17.06
N ARG A 122 7.11 -2.65 -17.28
CA ARG A 122 6.50 -3.98 -17.24
C ARG A 122 7.00 -4.73 -16.01
N CYS A 123 6.08 -5.20 -15.18
CA CYS A 123 6.43 -5.94 -13.95
C CYS A 123 6.85 -7.39 -14.26
N GLU A 124 6.26 -8.00 -15.30
CA GLU A 124 6.55 -9.38 -15.68
C GLU A 124 8.01 -9.58 -16.04
N GLY A 125 8.66 -10.55 -15.40
CA GLY A 125 10.08 -10.87 -15.57
C GLY A 125 11.05 -9.86 -14.95
N ALA A 126 10.58 -8.78 -14.33
CA ALA A 126 11.42 -7.71 -13.79
C ALA A 126 12.20 -8.17 -12.55
N ARG A 127 13.42 -7.67 -12.42
CA ARG A 127 14.26 -7.77 -11.23
C ARG A 127 14.10 -6.50 -10.42
N CYS A 128 13.58 -6.62 -9.19
CA CYS A 128 13.22 -5.49 -8.37
C CYS A 128 14.08 -5.40 -7.11
N LEU A 129 14.51 -4.19 -6.76
CA LEU A 129 15.04 -3.83 -5.46
C LEU A 129 13.96 -3.06 -4.69
N LEU A 130 13.59 -3.54 -3.51
CA LEU A 130 12.68 -2.87 -2.60
C LEU A 130 13.42 -2.46 -1.33
N VAL A 131 13.50 -1.18 -1.07
CA VAL A 131 14.05 -0.63 0.18
C VAL A 131 12.90 -0.19 1.09
N GLY A 132 12.74 -0.89 2.20
CA GLY A 132 11.64 -0.73 3.15
C GLY A 132 10.65 -1.90 3.12
N ALA A 133 10.61 -2.71 4.19
CA ALA A 133 9.71 -3.87 4.37
C ALA A 133 8.49 -3.54 5.25
N GLY A 134 8.10 -2.27 5.36
CA GLY A 134 6.90 -1.82 6.05
C GLY A 134 5.62 -2.14 5.26
N GLY A 135 4.46 -1.71 5.77
CA GLY A 135 3.16 -2.04 5.18
C GLY A 135 3.02 -1.69 3.69
N VAL A 136 3.51 -0.52 3.26
CA VAL A 136 3.47 -0.09 1.85
C VAL A 136 4.45 -0.92 1.02
N GLY A 137 5.69 -1.11 1.48
CA GLY A 137 6.68 -1.93 0.79
C GLY A 137 6.20 -3.37 0.61
N ALA A 138 5.64 -3.97 1.66
CA ALA A 138 5.09 -5.32 1.60
C ALA A 138 3.89 -5.43 0.61
N ALA A 139 3.03 -4.40 0.55
CA ALA A 139 1.93 -4.36 -0.41
C ALA A 139 2.43 -4.25 -1.86
N ILE A 140 3.47 -3.44 -2.10
CA ILE A 140 4.11 -3.31 -3.41
C ILE A 140 4.77 -4.64 -3.82
N ALA A 141 5.53 -5.26 -2.90
CA ALA A 141 6.16 -6.56 -3.16
C ALA A 141 5.13 -7.64 -3.51
N ALA A 142 4.01 -7.72 -2.75
CA ALA A 142 2.92 -8.65 -3.04
C ALA A 142 2.33 -8.45 -4.44
N THR A 143 2.16 -7.19 -4.86
CA THR A 143 1.62 -6.88 -6.19
C THR A 143 2.63 -7.18 -7.30
N LEU A 144 3.91 -6.84 -7.13
CA LEU A 144 4.96 -7.18 -8.09
C LEU A 144 5.07 -8.68 -8.29
N ALA A 145 5.00 -9.46 -7.20
CA ALA A 145 4.99 -10.93 -7.26
C ALA A 145 3.77 -11.46 -8.02
N ALA A 146 2.57 -10.92 -7.76
CA ALA A 146 1.34 -11.28 -8.45
C ALA A 146 1.38 -10.91 -9.95
N GLU A 147 2.12 -9.88 -10.31
CA GLU A 147 2.30 -9.41 -11.70
C GLU A 147 3.50 -10.06 -12.41
N GLY A 148 4.10 -11.10 -11.80
CA GLY A 148 5.11 -11.94 -12.43
C GLY A 148 6.53 -11.40 -12.39
N ALA A 149 6.92 -10.58 -11.42
CA ALA A 149 8.31 -10.21 -11.21
C ALA A 149 9.18 -11.48 -11.08
N ALA A 150 10.37 -11.47 -11.69
CA ALA A 150 11.30 -12.59 -11.61
C ALA A 150 12.01 -12.67 -10.26
N SER A 151 12.39 -11.52 -9.73
CA SER A 151 13.04 -11.47 -8.41
C SER A 151 12.71 -10.18 -7.67
N ILE A 152 12.67 -10.26 -6.33
CA ILE A 152 12.54 -9.12 -5.43
C ILE A 152 13.60 -9.23 -4.33
N VAL A 153 14.57 -8.34 -4.36
CA VAL A 153 15.53 -8.17 -3.26
C VAL A 153 15.01 -7.12 -2.31
N ILE A 154 14.96 -7.45 -1.02
CA ILE A 154 14.37 -6.62 0.01
C ILE A 154 15.48 -6.15 0.96
N SER A 155 15.63 -4.85 1.08
CA SER A 155 16.53 -4.18 2.03
C SER A 155 15.72 -3.44 3.08
N ASP A 156 16.01 -3.64 4.34
CA ASP A 156 15.38 -2.92 5.46
C ASP A 156 16.38 -2.80 6.62
N ILE A 157 16.25 -1.74 7.41
CA ILE A 157 17.05 -1.57 8.65
C ILE A 157 16.77 -2.70 9.64
N SER A 158 15.56 -3.28 9.61
CA SER A 158 15.19 -4.50 10.32
C SER A 158 15.34 -5.71 9.40
N GLN A 159 16.53 -6.30 9.37
CA GLN A 159 16.78 -7.52 8.61
C GLN A 159 15.75 -8.63 8.85
N PRO A 160 15.27 -8.89 10.09
CA PRO A 160 14.19 -9.83 10.32
C PRO A 160 12.88 -9.47 9.62
N SER A 161 12.56 -8.20 9.42
CA SER A 161 11.37 -7.78 8.69
C SER A 161 11.48 -8.06 7.20
N ALA A 162 12.65 -7.78 6.60
CA ALA A 162 12.94 -8.12 5.21
C ALA A 162 12.88 -9.64 4.99
N GLN A 163 13.46 -10.43 5.89
CA GLN A 163 13.46 -11.89 5.83
C GLN A 163 12.03 -12.45 5.87
N ARG A 164 11.23 -12.03 6.86
CA ARG A 164 9.82 -12.47 6.97
C ARG A 164 8.98 -12.11 5.76
N LEU A 165 9.24 -10.95 5.13
CA LEU A 165 8.55 -10.57 3.90
C LEU A 165 8.95 -11.47 2.73
N ALA A 166 10.24 -11.75 2.56
CA ALA A 166 10.74 -12.67 1.52
C ALA A 166 10.14 -14.08 1.67
N GLU A 167 10.11 -14.61 2.88
CA GLU A 167 9.53 -15.93 3.19
C GLU A 167 8.02 -15.96 2.86
N ARG A 168 7.27 -14.93 3.25
CA ARG A 168 5.85 -14.85 2.91
C ARG A 168 5.61 -14.76 1.41
N LEU A 169 6.42 -13.99 0.68
CA LEU A 169 6.32 -13.90 -0.77
C LEU A 169 6.53 -15.27 -1.43
N MET A 170 7.59 -16.01 -1.06
CA MET A 170 7.88 -17.33 -1.61
C MET A 170 6.82 -18.37 -1.22
N MET A 171 6.18 -18.24 -0.06
CA MET A 171 5.07 -19.12 0.35
C MET A 171 3.88 -19.05 -0.62
N PHE A 172 3.54 -17.83 -1.10
CA PHE A 172 2.42 -17.60 -2.02
C PHE A 172 2.82 -17.65 -3.49
N TYR A 173 4.10 -17.39 -3.80
CA TYR A 173 4.67 -17.34 -5.15
C TYR A 173 5.97 -18.14 -5.20
N PRO A 174 5.90 -19.50 -5.23
CA PRO A 174 7.09 -20.37 -5.13
C PRO A 174 8.12 -20.19 -6.26
N GLN A 175 7.70 -19.64 -7.40
CA GLN A 175 8.58 -19.36 -8.55
C GLN A 175 9.34 -18.03 -8.43
N LEU A 176 8.98 -17.17 -7.46
CA LEU A 176 9.64 -15.89 -7.24
C LEU A 176 10.95 -16.09 -6.49
N ASP A 177 12.04 -15.50 -6.99
CA ASP A 177 13.28 -15.35 -6.21
C ASP A 177 13.15 -14.13 -5.27
N ALA A 178 12.65 -14.34 -4.06
CA ALA A 178 12.57 -13.30 -3.04
C ALA A 178 13.61 -13.53 -1.94
N ARG A 179 14.44 -12.50 -1.66
CA ARG A 179 15.51 -12.60 -0.67
C ARG A 179 15.85 -11.27 -0.02
N CYS A 180 16.50 -11.32 1.14
CA CYS A 180 17.14 -10.15 1.73
C CYS A 180 18.40 -9.74 0.95
N GLY A 181 18.67 -8.45 0.93
CA GLY A 181 19.90 -7.90 0.34
C GLY A 181 20.20 -6.50 0.87
N THR A 182 21.12 -5.84 0.19
CA THR A 182 21.50 -4.45 0.46
C THR A 182 20.69 -3.49 -0.40
N ASN A 183 20.88 -2.20 -0.21
CA ASN A 183 20.28 -1.14 -1.03
C ASN A 183 21.10 -0.79 -2.27
N ASP A 184 22.05 -1.66 -2.69
CA ASP A 184 22.81 -1.52 -3.94
C ASP A 184 21.86 -1.77 -5.12
N ALA A 185 21.64 -0.75 -5.95
CA ALA A 185 20.72 -0.79 -7.08
C ALA A 185 21.30 -1.38 -8.37
N ALA A 186 22.53 -1.88 -8.34
CA ALA A 186 23.17 -2.43 -9.54
C ALA A 186 22.43 -3.65 -10.10
N GLY A 187 22.08 -3.60 -11.38
CA GLY A 187 21.52 -4.74 -12.11
C GLY A 187 20.03 -4.98 -11.91
N TYR A 188 19.28 -4.05 -11.29
CA TYR A 188 17.83 -4.12 -11.18
C TYR A 188 17.15 -3.30 -12.27
N ASP A 189 15.97 -3.78 -12.67
CA ASP A 189 15.12 -3.10 -13.65
C ASP A 189 14.24 -2.04 -12.96
N LEU A 190 13.97 -2.24 -11.64
CA LEU A 190 13.20 -1.36 -10.80
C LEU A 190 13.83 -1.25 -9.40
N ALA A 191 14.09 -0.04 -8.94
CA ALA A 191 14.55 0.25 -7.58
C ALA A 191 13.51 1.12 -6.86
N ILE A 192 13.03 0.68 -5.69
CA ILE A 192 11.87 1.28 -5.00
C ILE A 192 12.27 1.76 -3.62
N ASN A 193 12.01 3.03 -3.33
CA ASN A 193 11.98 3.55 -1.96
C ASN A 193 10.58 3.37 -1.37
N ALA A 194 10.45 2.49 -0.40
CA ALA A 194 9.24 2.31 0.42
C ALA A 194 9.51 2.64 1.91
N THR A 195 10.55 3.42 2.18
CA THR A 195 10.88 3.94 3.50
C THR A 195 10.23 5.32 3.72
N PRO A 196 10.21 5.85 4.95
CA PRO A 196 9.79 7.23 5.21
C PRO A 196 10.85 8.28 4.80
N LEU A 197 12.07 7.88 4.40
CA LEU A 197 13.14 8.78 3.96
C LEU A 197 12.80 9.41 2.60
N GLY A 198 12.86 10.72 2.51
CA GLY A 198 12.49 11.44 1.27
C GLY A 198 12.33 12.94 1.48
N LEU A 199 12.76 13.47 2.64
CA LEU A 199 12.81 14.89 2.91
C LEU A 199 14.21 15.45 2.61
N PRO A 200 14.34 16.75 2.31
CA PRO A 200 15.64 17.40 2.25
C PRO A 200 16.44 17.19 3.54
N GLY A 201 17.68 16.68 3.39
CA GLY A 201 18.56 16.34 4.50
C GLY A 201 18.50 14.87 4.94
N ASP A 202 17.51 14.10 4.51
CA ASP A 202 17.53 12.66 4.72
C ASP A 202 18.64 11.99 3.87
N PRO A 203 19.26 10.91 4.35
CA PRO A 203 20.13 10.10 3.51
C PRO A 203 19.33 9.45 2.38
N LEU A 204 19.96 9.29 1.22
CA LEU A 204 19.32 8.57 0.11
C LEU A 204 19.13 7.10 0.49
N PRO A 205 17.91 6.57 0.37
CA PRO A 205 17.64 5.17 0.72
C PRO A 205 18.23 4.16 -0.26
N ILE A 206 18.57 4.60 -1.48
CA ILE A 206 19.14 3.82 -2.58
C ILE A 206 20.43 4.46 -3.04
N ASP A 207 21.45 3.66 -3.30
CA ASP A 207 22.69 4.15 -3.92
C ASP A 207 22.45 4.46 -5.40
N VAL A 208 22.21 5.72 -5.69
CA VAL A 208 21.91 6.20 -7.06
C VAL A 208 23.12 6.10 -8.00
N THR A 209 24.37 6.03 -7.47
CA THR A 209 25.57 5.89 -8.30
C THR A 209 25.65 4.53 -8.99
N ARG A 210 24.86 3.57 -8.53
CA ARG A 210 24.78 2.20 -9.04
C ARG A 210 23.58 1.97 -9.97
N LEU A 211 22.76 2.99 -10.19
CA LEU A 211 21.63 2.92 -11.13
C LEU A 211 22.11 2.86 -12.58
N SER A 212 21.48 2.00 -13.36
CA SER A 212 21.59 2.03 -14.83
C SER A 212 20.63 3.09 -15.40
N PRO A 213 20.94 3.73 -16.53
CA PRO A 213 19.98 4.61 -17.22
C PRO A 213 18.65 3.94 -17.60
N ALA A 214 18.61 2.60 -17.65
CA ALA A 214 17.41 1.82 -17.92
C ALA A 214 16.61 1.46 -16.65
N THR A 215 17.16 1.70 -15.44
CA THR A 215 16.51 1.36 -14.19
C THR A 215 15.38 2.35 -13.89
N PHE A 216 14.18 1.85 -13.67
CA PHE A 216 13.08 2.67 -13.16
C PHE A 216 13.28 2.91 -11.66
N VAL A 217 13.01 4.14 -11.22
CA VAL A 217 13.02 4.49 -9.79
C VAL A 217 11.59 4.75 -9.32
N GLY A 218 11.15 3.98 -8.32
CA GLY A 218 9.86 4.12 -7.68
C GLY A 218 9.98 4.83 -6.33
N GLU A 219 9.11 5.81 -6.07
CA GLU A 219 9.09 6.59 -4.84
C GLU A 219 7.70 6.59 -4.23
N VAL A 220 7.60 6.28 -2.92
CA VAL A 220 6.29 6.29 -2.22
C VAL A 220 6.10 7.51 -1.32
N VAL A 221 7.14 8.30 -1.06
CA VAL A 221 7.05 9.53 -0.28
C VAL A 221 6.36 10.61 -1.09
N MET A 222 5.15 11.02 -0.67
CA MET A 222 4.31 11.99 -1.40
C MET A 222 4.32 13.38 -0.74
N LYS A 223 5.42 13.77 -0.11
CA LYS A 223 5.55 15.09 0.52
C LYS A 223 6.01 16.19 -0.45
N ALA A 224 6.67 15.80 -1.53
CA ALA A 224 7.08 16.68 -2.63
C ALA A 224 6.91 15.94 -3.95
N GLU A 225 6.70 16.68 -5.04
CA GLU A 225 6.63 16.12 -6.40
C GLU A 225 7.99 15.51 -6.82
N MET A 226 9.07 16.16 -6.40
CA MET A 226 10.44 15.74 -6.65
C MET A 226 11.16 15.57 -5.32
N THR A 227 11.23 14.31 -4.86
CA THR A 227 12.02 13.97 -3.66
C THR A 227 13.52 13.99 -3.96
N PRO A 228 14.40 14.07 -2.93
CA PRO A 228 15.85 13.99 -3.13
C PRO A 228 16.29 12.76 -3.95
N LEU A 229 15.67 11.59 -3.71
CA LEU A 229 15.94 10.39 -4.48
C LEU A 229 15.60 10.55 -5.97
N VAL A 230 14.41 11.07 -6.27
CA VAL A 230 13.96 11.27 -7.67
C VAL A 230 14.82 12.31 -8.38
N LEU A 231 15.27 13.35 -7.68
CA LEU A 231 16.20 14.36 -8.23
C LEU A 231 17.57 13.75 -8.52
N ALA A 232 18.09 12.93 -7.62
CA ALA A 232 19.40 12.31 -7.76
C ALA A 232 19.42 11.18 -8.81
N ALA A 233 18.28 10.59 -9.13
CA ALA A 233 18.12 9.51 -10.12
C ALA A 233 17.88 10.01 -11.57
N LYS A 234 17.73 11.33 -11.78
CA LYS A 234 17.60 11.97 -13.10
C LYS A 234 18.96 12.18 -13.77
#